data_aed01eed7c512136d7611e60f8a97c6d
#
_entry.id   aed01eed7c512136d7611e60f8a97c6d
#
_cell.length_a   1.000
_cell.length_b   1.000
_cell.length_c   1.000
_cell.angle_alpha   90.00
_cell.angle_beta   90.00
_cell.angle_gamma   90.00
#
_symmetry.space_group_name_H-M   'P 1'
#
loop_
_entity.id
_entity.type
_entity.pdbx_description
1 polymer ?
#
loop_
_entity_poly.entity_id
_entity_poly.type
_entity_poly.pdbx_seq_one_letter_code
_entity_poly.pdbx_strand_id
1 'polypeptide(L)'
;MERRVVITGIGAITPVGNHVEETWKNLVEGNCGIDFIKGYDEYNLPVKVAGQIKDFNKDEYELNAGLARRSDRFCLYAMAAAADAMKDAGLVSGENVGPERLGVYIGSGIGGMDTFVNQTKVMLEEGVGRISPFFVPMMISNIASGNVAISHNAQGVCLPVVTACATGTHSAGEAFRAIKHGYADAIIAGGSESCVIPL
;
A
#
# COMPACT_ATOMS: atom_id res chain seq x y z
N MET A 1 22.94 25.01 4.55
CA MET A 1 22.43 24.45 5.83
C MET A 1 21.97 23.02 5.55
N GLU A 2 22.38 22.04 6.34
CA GLU A 2 21.97 20.66 6.13
C GLU A 2 20.50 20.50 6.57
N ARG A 3 19.63 19.94 5.71
CA ARG A 3 18.21 19.71 6.04
C ARG A 3 18.10 18.57 7.05
N ARG A 4 17.40 18.81 8.14
CA ARG A 4 16.98 17.75 9.08
C ARG A 4 15.70 17.10 8.52
N VAL A 5 15.69 15.78 8.38
CA VAL A 5 14.53 15.00 7.94
C VAL A 5 13.94 14.28 9.14
N VAL A 6 12.64 14.32 9.30
CA VAL A 6 11.90 13.70 10.42
C VAL A 6 10.68 12.95 9.89
N ILE A 7 10.20 11.97 10.66
CA ILE A 7 8.92 11.32 10.44
C ILE A 7 7.87 12.18 11.14
N THR A 8 6.81 12.57 10.43
CA THR A 8 5.75 13.45 10.92
C THR A 8 4.41 12.74 11.04
N GLY A 9 4.24 11.61 10.39
CA GLY A 9 3.02 10.80 10.49
C GLY A 9 3.29 9.35 10.09
N ILE A 10 2.51 8.45 10.65
CA ILE A 10 2.61 7.01 10.44
C ILE A 10 1.22 6.44 10.13
N GLY A 11 1.14 5.50 9.20
CA GLY A 11 -0.05 4.71 8.91
C GLY A 11 0.33 3.24 8.75
N ALA A 12 -0.50 2.35 9.23
CA ALA A 12 -0.24 0.92 9.19
C ALA A 12 -1.52 0.09 9.03
N ILE A 13 -1.48 -0.87 8.12
CA ILE A 13 -2.48 -1.92 7.95
C ILE A 13 -1.74 -3.24 8.13
N THR A 14 -2.04 -3.95 9.20
CA THR A 14 -1.29 -5.15 9.60
C THR A 14 -2.23 -6.29 10.02
N PRO A 15 -1.75 -7.54 10.08
CA PRO A 15 -2.54 -8.65 10.62
C PRO A 15 -2.97 -8.52 12.08
N VAL A 16 -2.41 -7.54 12.82
CA VAL A 16 -2.74 -7.26 14.22
C VAL A 16 -3.47 -5.93 14.43
N GLY A 17 -3.78 -5.19 13.37
CA GLY A 17 -4.56 -3.95 13.47
C GLY A 17 -4.61 -3.20 12.15
N ASN A 18 -5.70 -2.49 11.91
CA ASN A 18 -5.96 -1.70 10.71
C ASN A 18 -5.59 -0.21 10.89
N HIS A 19 -5.13 0.17 12.08
CA HIS A 19 -4.60 1.50 12.41
C HIS A 19 -3.35 1.36 13.28
N VAL A 20 -2.53 2.41 13.34
CA VAL A 20 -1.25 2.40 14.08
C VAL A 20 -1.46 2.14 15.57
N GLU A 21 -2.44 2.79 16.20
CA GLU A 21 -2.74 2.66 17.63
C GLU A 21 -3.13 1.22 17.98
N GLU A 22 -4.00 0.62 17.18
CA GLU A 22 -4.43 -0.77 17.36
C GLU A 22 -3.25 -1.73 17.15
N THR A 23 -2.51 -1.53 16.05
CA THR A 23 -1.30 -2.33 15.75
C THR A 23 -0.30 -2.26 16.90
N TRP A 24 0.01 -1.05 17.38
CA TRP A 24 0.96 -0.86 18.48
C TRP A 24 0.49 -1.50 19.79
N LYS A 25 -0.77 -1.27 20.17
CA LYS A 25 -1.38 -1.89 21.35
C LYS A 25 -1.27 -3.41 21.29
N ASN A 26 -1.68 -4.01 20.18
CA ASN A 26 -1.66 -5.47 20.01
C ASN A 26 -0.22 -6.04 20.03
N LEU A 27 0.75 -5.33 19.46
CA LEU A 27 2.16 -5.72 19.54
C LEU A 27 2.71 -5.67 20.97
N VAL A 28 2.40 -4.63 21.73
CA VAL A 28 2.82 -4.49 23.13
C VAL A 28 2.19 -5.56 24.03
N GLU A 29 0.95 -5.93 23.76
CA GLU A 29 0.23 -6.99 24.48
C GLU A 29 0.68 -8.41 24.05
N GLY A 30 1.55 -8.53 23.04
CA GLY A 30 2.04 -9.82 22.53
C GLY A 30 1.01 -10.59 21.68
N ASN A 31 -0.01 -9.91 21.14
CA ASN A 31 -1.00 -10.52 20.27
C ASN A 31 -0.38 -10.97 18.94
N CYS A 32 -0.67 -12.21 18.54
CA CYS A 32 -0.17 -12.80 17.31
C CYS A 32 -1.14 -12.55 16.14
N GLY A 33 -0.65 -11.97 15.05
CA GLY A 33 -1.44 -11.79 13.81
C GLY A 33 -1.46 -13.00 12.88
N ILE A 34 -0.65 -14.03 13.16
CA ILE A 34 -0.63 -15.28 12.38
C ILE A 34 -1.77 -16.18 12.87
N ASP A 35 -2.57 -16.65 11.92
CA ASP A 35 -3.74 -17.49 12.18
C ASP A 35 -3.94 -18.47 11.03
N PHE A 36 -4.93 -19.38 11.13
CA PHE A 36 -5.31 -20.23 10.00
C PHE A 36 -5.73 -19.40 8.80
N ILE A 37 -5.22 -19.79 7.62
CA ILE A 37 -5.57 -19.12 6.35
C ILE A 37 -7.06 -19.29 6.10
N LYS A 38 -7.74 -18.20 5.78
CA LYS A 38 -9.18 -18.15 5.47
C LYS A 38 -9.42 -17.82 4.00
N GLY A 39 -10.52 -18.33 3.45
CA GLY A 39 -10.97 -17.99 2.09
C GLY A 39 -10.33 -18.85 0.99
N TYR A 40 -9.60 -19.91 1.34
CA TYR A 40 -8.95 -20.79 0.38
C TYR A 40 -9.13 -22.27 0.78
N ASP A 41 -10.28 -22.60 1.40
CA ASP A 41 -10.56 -23.93 1.95
C ASP A 41 -10.64 -25.00 0.85
N GLU A 42 -11.00 -24.62 -0.38
CA GLU A 42 -11.03 -25.50 -1.55
C GLU A 42 -9.65 -25.95 -2.04
N TYR A 43 -8.59 -25.23 -1.64
CA TYR A 43 -7.23 -25.58 -1.98
C TYR A 43 -6.59 -26.37 -0.84
N ASN A 44 -6.08 -27.55 -1.14
CA ASN A 44 -5.33 -28.32 -0.14
C ASN A 44 -3.93 -27.74 0.08
N LEU A 45 -3.86 -26.52 0.65
CA LEU A 45 -2.61 -25.81 0.86
C LEU A 45 -1.67 -26.60 1.79
N PRO A 46 -0.38 -26.72 1.47
CA PRO A 46 0.61 -27.37 2.34
C PRO A 46 0.90 -26.54 3.60
N VAL A 47 0.79 -25.21 3.51
CA VAL A 47 0.90 -24.28 4.64
C VAL A 47 -0.51 -23.88 5.07
N LYS A 48 -0.79 -23.91 6.37
CA LYS A 48 -2.12 -23.68 6.93
C LYS A 48 -2.26 -22.35 7.66
N VAL A 49 -1.15 -21.65 7.92
CA VAL A 49 -1.14 -20.43 8.72
C VAL A 49 -0.46 -19.30 7.97
N ALA A 50 -0.98 -18.08 8.13
CA ALA A 50 -0.38 -16.85 7.58
C ALA A 50 -0.85 -15.62 8.36
N GLY A 51 -0.15 -14.49 8.14
CA GLY A 51 -0.58 -13.18 8.62
C GLY A 51 -1.48 -12.51 7.58
N GLN A 52 -2.78 -12.75 7.62
CA GLN A 52 -3.76 -12.08 6.76
C GLN A 52 -4.31 -10.85 7.46
N ILE A 53 -4.55 -9.76 6.71
CA ILE A 53 -5.29 -8.60 7.19
C ILE A 53 -6.73 -9.03 7.50
N LYS A 54 -7.23 -8.65 8.69
CA LYS A 54 -8.55 -9.01 9.19
C LYS A 54 -9.45 -7.78 9.19
N ASP A 55 -10.73 -7.97 8.88
CA ASP A 55 -11.79 -6.96 9.03
C ASP A 55 -11.48 -5.58 8.40
N PHE A 56 -10.69 -5.57 7.33
CA PHE A 56 -10.36 -4.33 6.63
C PHE A 56 -11.59 -3.72 5.96
N ASN A 57 -11.94 -2.51 6.39
CA ASN A 57 -13.02 -1.72 5.83
C ASN A 57 -12.47 -0.46 5.16
N LYS A 58 -12.42 -0.45 3.83
CA LYS A 58 -11.90 0.68 3.04
C LYS A 58 -12.68 1.99 3.24
N ASP A 59 -13.94 1.90 3.68
CA ASP A 59 -14.82 3.07 3.82
C ASP A 59 -14.46 3.91 5.06
N GLU A 60 -13.67 3.36 5.99
CA GLU A 60 -13.14 4.09 7.16
C GLU A 60 -12.04 5.08 6.81
N TYR A 61 -11.43 4.94 5.62
CA TYR A 61 -10.28 5.74 5.19
C TYR A 61 -10.64 6.83 4.17
N GLU A 62 -11.91 7.05 3.89
CA GLU A 62 -12.40 8.05 2.91
C GLU A 62 -11.74 7.94 1.52
N LEU A 63 -11.40 6.73 1.10
CA LEU A 63 -10.70 6.48 -0.16
C LEU A 63 -11.54 6.92 -1.35
N ASN A 64 -10.88 7.46 -2.38
CA ASN A 64 -11.53 7.75 -3.65
C ASN A 64 -12.20 6.47 -4.23
N ALA A 65 -13.52 6.46 -4.27
CA ALA A 65 -14.32 5.29 -4.66
C ALA A 65 -14.03 4.80 -6.10
N GLY A 66 -13.64 5.70 -6.99
CA GLY A 66 -13.27 5.38 -8.37
C GLY A 66 -11.95 4.62 -8.46
N LEU A 67 -10.95 5.08 -7.69
CA LEU A 67 -9.66 4.40 -7.58
C LEU A 67 -9.79 3.09 -6.81
N ALA A 68 -10.49 3.09 -5.68
CA ALA A 68 -10.65 1.91 -4.84
C ALA A 68 -11.29 0.73 -5.57
N ARG A 69 -12.29 0.97 -6.43
CA ARG A 69 -12.93 -0.08 -7.25
C ARG A 69 -12.03 -0.68 -8.33
N ARG A 70 -10.94 0.01 -8.68
CA ARG A 70 -9.98 -0.38 -9.72
C ARG A 70 -8.60 -0.61 -9.14
N SER A 71 -8.54 -1.03 -7.89
CA SER A 71 -7.30 -1.31 -7.16
C SER A 71 -7.31 -2.74 -6.67
N ASP A 72 -6.17 -3.41 -6.80
CA ASP A 72 -5.89 -4.66 -6.11
C ASP A 72 -5.72 -4.39 -4.60
N ARG A 73 -5.78 -5.43 -3.81
CA ARG A 73 -5.76 -5.38 -2.33
C ARG A 73 -4.52 -4.70 -1.78
N PHE A 74 -3.33 -4.98 -2.34
CA PHE A 74 -2.09 -4.32 -1.91
C PHE A 74 -2.16 -2.79 -2.10
N CYS A 75 -2.78 -2.33 -3.16
CA CYS A 75 -2.94 -0.92 -3.45
C CYS A 75 -3.95 -0.26 -2.48
N LEU A 76 -5.04 -0.95 -2.14
CA LEU A 76 -6.01 -0.47 -1.13
C LEU A 76 -5.35 -0.30 0.23
N TYR A 77 -4.51 -1.24 0.66
CA TYR A 77 -3.77 -1.13 1.93
C TYR A 77 -2.79 0.04 1.90
N ALA A 78 -2.09 0.25 0.78
CA ALA A 78 -1.20 1.40 0.62
C ALA A 78 -1.95 2.74 0.71
N MET A 79 -3.11 2.85 0.05
CA MET A 79 -3.94 4.05 0.08
C MET A 79 -4.49 4.33 1.49
N ALA A 80 -4.95 3.29 2.20
CA ALA A 80 -5.46 3.41 3.55
C ALA A 80 -4.37 3.85 4.54
N ALA A 81 -3.22 3.18 4.53
CA ALA A 81 -2.09 3.55 5.38
C ALA A 81 -1.55 4.96 5.06
N ALA A 82 -1.55 5.36 3.78
CA ALA A 82 -1.15 6.71 3.39
C ALA A 82 -2.14 7.77 3.87
N ALA A 83 -3.45 7.48 3.85
CA ALA A 83 -4.47 8.39 4.38
C ALA A 83 -4.28 8.63 5.88
N ASP A 84 -4.05 7.57 6.66
CA ASP A 84 -3.74 7.68 8.10
C ASP A 84 -2.44 8.47 8.34
N ALA A 85 -1.37 8.17 7.59
CA ALA A 85 -0.10 8.86 7.73
C ALA A 85 -0.20 10.37 7.42
N MET A 86 -0.94 10.75 6.39
CA MET A 86 -1.17 12.16 6.03
C MET A 86 -2.02 12.88 7.09
N LYS A 87 -3.03 12.20 7.63
CA LYS A 87 -3.87 12.71 8.72
C LYS A 87 -3.05 12.90 10.00
N ASP A 88 -2.25 11.92 10.39
CA ASP A 88 -1.36 11.98 11.56
C ASP A 88 -0.32 13.09 11.43
N ALA A 89 0.26 13.26 10.23
CA ALA A 89 1.18 14.35 9.92
C ALA A 89 0.52 15.74 9.89
N GLY A 90 -0.79 15.82 9.81
CA GLY A 90 -1.52 17.08 9.58
C GLY A 90 -1.16 17.75 8.25
N LEU A 91 -0.73 16.97 7.23
CA LEU A 91 -0.32 17.48 5.93
C LEU A 91 -1.49 17.49 4.94
N VAL A 92 -1.69 18.65 4.31
CA VAL A 92 -2.69 18.84 3.25
C VAL A 92 -2.00 19.48 2.05
N SER A 93 -2.00 18.76 0.91
CA SER A 93 -1.40 19.27 -0.33
C SER A 93 -2.14 20.50 -0.85
N GLY A 94 -1.38 21.53 -1.15
CA GLY A 94 -1.91 22.83 -1.58
C GLY A 94 -2.23 23.80 -0.44
N GLU A 95 -2.17 23.34 0.83
CA GLU A 95 -2.38 24.19 2.01
C GLU A 95 -1.09 24.43 2.79
N ASN A 96 -0.48 23.36 3.33
CA ASN A 96 0.72 23.45 4.16
C ASN A 96 1.94 22.73 3.56
N VAL A 97 1.75 22.03 2.44
CA VAL A 97 2.83 21.53 1.58
C VAL A 97 2.48 21.78 0.12
N GLY A 98 3.43 22.29 -0.67
CA GLY A 98 3.21 22.52 -2.10
C GLY A 98 3.00 21.18 -2.83
N PRO A 99 2.00 21.07 -3.74
CA PRO A 99 1.75 19.83 -4.48
C PRO A 99 3.00 19.28 -5.17
N GLU A 100 3.78 20.13 -5.82
CA GLU A 100 5.01 19.79 -6.53
C GLU A 100 6.18 19.45 -5.59
N ARG A 101 6.02 19.75 -4.29
CA ARG A 101 6.99 19.46 -3.24
C ARG A 101 6.61 18.25 -2.38
N LEU A 102 5.42 17.69 -2.61
CA LEU A 102 4.96 16.44 -2.01
C LEU A 102 5.21 15.28 -2.97
N GLY A 103 6.08 14.34 -2.59
CA GLY A 103 6.39 13.13 -3.35
C GLY A 103 5.75 11.87 -2.76
N VAL A 104 5.78 10.77 -3.54
CA VAL A 104 5.29 9.45 -3.08
C VAL A 104 6.28 8.37 -3.47
N TYR A 105 6.85 7.67 -2.49
CA TYR A 105 7.76 6.55 -2.65
C TYR A 105 7.17 5.30 -1.97
N ILE A 106 6.22 4.65 -2.63
CA ILE A 106 5.56 3.43 -2.12
C ILE A 106 5.79 2.31 -3.12
N GLY A 107 6.41 1.23 -2.67
CA GLY A 107 6.67 0.06 -3.50
C GLY A 107 5.86 -1.16 -3.07
N SER A 108 5.83 -2.13 -3.97
CA SER A 108 5.36 -3.50 -3.74
C SER A 108 6.35 -4.45 -4.39
N GLY A 109 6.60 -5.58 -3.77
CA GLY A 109 7.52 -6.57 -4.30
C GLY A 109 7.00 -7.22 -5.58
N ILE A 110 5.70 -7.51 -5.65
CA ILE A 110 5.08 -8.27 -6.75
C ILE A 110 3.90 -7.52 -7.37
N GLY A 111 3.21 -6.67 -6.62
CA GLY A 111 2.01 -5.98 -7.10
C GLY A 111 0.73 -6.80 -6.93
N GLY A 112 -0.22 -6.64 -7.84
CA GLY A 112 -1.59 -7.16 -7.76
C GLY A 112 -1.73 -8.64 -8.12
N MET A 113 -1.23 -9.52 -7.28
CA MET A 113 -1.31 -10.96 -7.51
C MET A 113 -2.73 -11.51 -7.46
N ASP A 114 -3.61 -10.99 -6.61
CA ASP A 114 -5.04 -11.33 -6.61
C ASP A 114 -5.67 -11.05 -7.98
N THR A 115 -5.39 -9.86 -8.53
CA THR A 115 -5.84 -9.47 -9.86
C THR A 115 -5.28 -10.39 -10.94
N PHE A 116 -3.97 -10.72 -10.87
CA PHE A 116 -3.33 -11.59 -11.84
C PHE A 116 -3.98 -13.00 -11.87
N VAL A 117 -4.14 -13.62 -10.71
CA VAL A 117 -4.75 -14.95 -10.59
C VAL A 117 -6.21 -14.94 -11.08
N ASN A 118 -7.00 -13.97 -10.62
CA ASN A 118 -8.41 -13.86 -10.99
C ASN A 118 -8.60 -13.63 -12.51
N GLN A 119 -7.81 -12.74 -13.11
CA GLN A 119 -7.91 -12.48 -14.55
C GLN A 119 -7.38 -13.64 -15.40
N THR A 120 -6.40 -14.39 -14.90
CA THR A 120 -5.96 -15.64 -15.55
C THR A 120 -7.08 -16.68 -15.52
N LYS A 121 -7.80 -16.82 -14.42
CA LYS A 121 -8.96 -17.72 -14.29
C LYS A 121 -10.07 -17.31 -15.28
N VAL A 122 -10.43 -16.03 -15.31
CA VAL A 122 -11.40 -15.49 -16.30
C VAL A 122 -10.98 -15.79 -17.73
N MET A 123 -9.69 -15.61 -18.06
CA MET A 123 -9.17 -15.93 -19.39
C MET A 123 -9.37 -17.41 -19.76
N LEU A 124 -9.10 -18.31 -18.83
CA LEU A 124 -9.20 -19.75 -19.07
C LEU A 124 -10.63 -20.26 -19.12
N GLU A 125 -11.53 -19.70 -18.32
CA GLU A 125 -12.92 -20.16 -18.18
C GLU A 125 -13.87 -19.45 -19.15
N GLU A 126 -13.68 -18.16 -19.41
CA GLU A 126 -14.60 -17.29 -20.15
C GLU A 126 -14.01 -16.76 -21.48
N GLY A 127 -12.70 -16.89 -21.67
CA GLY A 127 -11.97 -16.45 -22.86
C GLY A 127 -11.35 -15.07 -22.74
N VAL A 128 -10.39 -14.78 -23.63
CA VAL A 128 -9.56 -13.55 -23.63
C VAL A 128 -10.36 -12.25 -23.73
N GLY A 129 -11.53 -12.28 -24.37
CA GLY A 129 -12.40 -11.09 -24.51
C GLY A 129 -13.08 -10.65 -23.22
N ARG A 130 -12.99 -11.43 -22.15
CA ARG A 130 -13.58 -11.14 -20.84
C ARG A 130 -12.59 -10.56 -19.84
N ILE A 131 -11.31 -10.53 -20.19
CA ILE A 131 -10.26 -9.92 -19.35
C ILE A 131 -10.57 -8.44 -19.13
N SER A 132 -10.44 -7.97 -17.89
CA SER A 132 -10.67 -6.57 -17.55
C SER A 132 -9.70 -5.63 -18.30
N PRO A 133 -10.17 -4.53 -18.90
CA PRO A 133 -9.29 -3.52 -19.48
C PRO A 133 -8.41 -2.83 -18.42
N PHE A 134 -8.77 -2.98 -17.15
CA PHE A 134 -7.98 -2.48 -16.00
C PHE A 134 -6.98 -3.52 -15.46
N PHE A 135 -6.83 -4.68 -16.10
CA PHE A 135 -5.93 -5.74 -15.66
C PHE A 135 -4.53 -5.21 -15.36
N VAL A 136 -3.90 -4.58 -16.36
CA VAL A 136 -2.53 -4.05 -16.20
C VAL A 136 -2.46 -2.94 -15.12
N PRO A 137 -3.30 -1.89 -15.16
CA PRO A 137 -3.32 -0.87 -14.12
C PRO A 137 -3.56 -1.40 -12.70
N MET A 138 -4.29 -2.49 -12.53
CA MET A 138 -4.54 -3.08 -11.22
C MET A 138 -3.38 -3.96 -10.74
N MET A 139 -2.61 -4.53 -11.66
CA MET A 139 -1.59 -5.55 -11.38
C MET A 139 -0.20 -4.96 -11.15
N ILE A 140 0.19 -3.90 -11.87
CA ILE A 140 1.56 -3.37 -11.82
C ILE A 140 1.93 -2.82 -10.44
N SER A 141 3.14 -3.14 -9.99
CA SER A 141 3.61 -2.82 -8.61
C SER A 141 3.73 -1.32 -8.31
N ASN A 142 3.92 -0.48 -9.34
CA ASN A 142 4.05 0.98 -9.20
C ASN A 142 2.72 1.71 -9.02
N ILE A 143 1.58 1.03 -9.22
CA ILE A 143 0.26 1.70 -9.16
C ILE A 143 -0.08 2.19 -7.76
N ALA A 144 0.43 1.55 -6.71
CA ALA A 144 0.24 2.00 -5.34
C ALA A 144 0.77 3.42 -5.13
N SER A 145 2.01 3.71 -5.61
CA SER A 145 2.54 5.08 -5.61
C SER A 145 1.64 6.03 -6.39
N GLY A 146 1.22 5.64 -7.59
CA GLY A 146 0.38 6.47 -8.46
C GLY A 146 -0.98 6.80 -7.84
N ASN A 147 -1.68 5.79 -7.28
CA ASN A 147 -3.00 6.00 -6.67
C ASN A 147 -2.91 6.83 -5.38
N VAL A 148 -1.88 6.65 -4.57
CA VAL A 148 -1.62 7.50 -3.40
C VAL A 148 -1.31 8.94 -3.84
N ALA A 149 -0.50 9.14 -4.88
CA ALA A 149 -0.21 10.46 -5.41
C ALA A 149 -1.47 11.18 -5.89
N ILE A 150 -2.35 10.48 -6.63
CA ILE A 150 -3.63 11.03 -7.09
C ILE A 150 -4.54 11.36 -5.89
N SER A 151 -4.64 10.46 -4.90
CA SER A 151 -5.53 10.64 -3.73
C SER A 151 -5.15 11.85 -2.89
N HIS A 152 -3.85 12.16 -2.79
CA HIS A 152 -3.35 13.25 -1.96
C HIS A 152 -2.87 14.47 -2.76
N ASN A 153 -3.20 14.57 -4.07
CA ASN A 153 -2.73 15.65 -4.95
C ASN A 153 -1.22 15.87 -4.84
N ALA A 154 -0.43 14.79 -4.75
CA ALA A 154 1.02 14.85 -4.72
C ALA A 154 1.55 14.91 -6.17
N GLN A 155 2.13 16.03 -6.56
CA GLN A 155 2.62 16.31 -7.91
C GLN A 155 4.15 16.32 -7.99
N GLY A 156 4.82 16.01 -6.89
CA GLY A 156 6.26 15.81 -6.84
C GLY A 156 6.67 14.44 -7.40
N VAL A 157 7.87 14.00 -7.06
CA VAL A 157 8.40 12.72 -7.56
C VAL A 157 7.53 11.57 -7.06
N CYS A 158 7.02 10.76 -8.00
CA CYS A 158 6.29 9.51 -7.73
C CYS A 158 7.15 8.34 -8.21
N LEU A 159 7.77 7.63 -7.28
CA LEU A 159 8.76 6.61 -7.59
C LEU A 159 8.58 5.37 -6.72
N PRO A 160 8.25 4.21 -7.31
CA PRO A 160 8.25 2.95 -6.57
C PRO A 160 9.69 2.44 -6.42
N VAL A 161 10.07 2.07 -5.22
CA VAL A 161 11.27 1.27 -4.98
C VAL A 161 10.82 -0.19 -4.88
N VAL A 162 11.48 -1.11 -5.57
CA VAL A 162 11.12 -2.54 -5.57
C VAL A 162 12.33 -3.37 -5.18
N THR A 163 12.32 -3.88 -3.96
CA THR A 163 13.42 -4.67 -3.38
C THR A 163 12.88 -5.79 -2.47
N ALA A 164 11.81 -6.46 -2.92
CA ALA A 164 11.12 -7.52 -2.19
C ALA A 164 10.78 -7.09 -0.74
N CYS A 165 11.08 -7.89 0.28
CA CYS A 165 10.78 -7.59 1.69
C CYS A 165 11.43 -6.28 2.20
N ALA A 166 12.50 -5.80 1.57
CA ALA A 166 13.19 -4.57 1.94
C ALA A 166 12.58 -3.30 1.32
N THR A 167 11.54 -3.43 0.48
CA THR A 167 10.92 -2.34 -0.27
C THR A 167 10.54 -1.14 0.62
N GLY A 168 9.84 -1.38 1.73
CA GLY A 168 9.42 -0.32 2.64
C GLY A 168 10.59 0.45 3.25
N THR A 169 11.62 -0.28 3.69
CA THR A 169 12.84 0.32 4.26
C THR A 169 13.62 1.13 3.22
N HIS A 170 13.77 0.60 2.01
CA HIS A 170 14.43 1.32 0.93
C HIS A 170 13.65 2.56 0.49
N SER A 171 12.32 2.47 0.40
CA SER A 171 11.45 3.63 0.12
C SER A 171 11.66 4.75 1.14
N ALA A 172 11.69 4.42 2.43
CA ALA A 172 11.97 5.39 3.50
C ALA A 172 13.39 5.97 3.38
N GLY A 173 14.39 5.15 3.07
CA GLY A 173 15.78 5.59 2.86
C GLY A 173 15.93 6.54 1.68
N GLU A 174 15.31 6.24 0.54
CA GLU A 174 15.35 7.12 -0.64
C GLU A 174 14.52 8.40 -0.42
N ALA A 175 13.40 8.34 0.28
CA ALA A 175 12.66 9.52 0.70
C ALA A 175 13.49 10.44 1.59
N PHE A 176 14.20 9.88 2.59
CA PHE A 176 15.15 10.62 3.42
C PHE A 176 16.18 11.34 2.55
N ARG A 177 16.80 10.65 1.60
CA ARG A 177 17.82 11.22 0.69
C ARG A 177 17.24 12.33 -0.16
N ALA A 178 16.07 12.12 -0.75
CA ALA A 178 15.42 13.10 -1.60
C ALA A 178 15.08 14.39 -0.83
N ILE A 179 14.54 14.31 0.38
CA ILE A 179 14.25 15.48 1.22
C ILE A 179 15.56 16.15 1.66
N LYS A 180 16.54 15.36 2.11
CA LYS A 180 17.84 15.89 2.54
C LYS A 180 18.55 16.69 1.45
N HIS A 181 18.47 16.26 0.20
CA HIS A 181 19.04 16.93 -0.97
C HIS A 181 18.12 18.01 -1.58
N GLY A 182 16.94 18.24 -1.04
CA GLY A 182 16.04 19.32 -1.46
C GLY A 182 15.18 19.00 -2.67
N TYR A 183 15.07 17.76 -3.10
CA TYR A 183 14.20 17.36 -4.21
C TYR A 183 12.72 17.43 -3.83
N ALA A 184 12.38 17.24 -2.57
CA ALA A 184 11.04 17.34 -2.01
C ALA A 184 11.07 18.01 -0.63
N ASP A 185 9.92 18.45 -0.13
CA ASP A 185 9.75 18.94 1.24
C ASP A 185 9.05 17.90 2.13
N ALA A 186 8.17 17.10 1.54
CA ALA A 186 7.56 15.95 2.18
C ALA A 186 7.45 14.77 1.19
N ILE A 187 7.52 13.54 1.69
CA ILE A 187 7.34 12.34 0.89
C ILE A 187 6.53 11.32 1.70
N ILE A 188 5.48 10.79 1.11
CA ILE A 188 4.76 9.61 1.62
C ILE A 188 5.58 8.39 1.19
N ALA A 189 6.19 7.69 2.14
CA ALA A 189 7.11 6.59 1.86
C ALA A 189 6.72 5.30 2.58
N GLY A 190 6.85 4.17 1.90
CA GLY A 190 6.55 2.88 2.51
C GLY A 190 6.54 1.72 1.53
N GLY A 191 5.93 0.63 1.95
CA GLY A 191 5.71 -0.56 1.14
C GLY A 191 4.39 -1.23 1.49
N SER A 192 3.80 -1.90 0.53
CA SER A 192 2.55 -2.65 0.70
C SER A 192 2.56 -3.93 -0.11
N GLU A 193 2.05 -5.00 0.47
CA GLU A 193 1.97 -6.30 -0.18
C GLU A 193 0.70 -7.05 0.21
N SER A 194 0.16 -7.88 -0.70
CA SER A 194 -0.98 -8.74 -0.46
C SER A 194 -0.84 -10.04 -1.27
N CYS A 195 0.03 -10.94 -0.80
CA CYS A 195 0.41 -12.16 -1.51
C CYS A 195 0.06 -13.46 -0.75
N VAL A 196 -0.86 -13.42 0.22
CA VAL A 196 -1.39 -14.63 0.85
C VAL A 196 -2.51 -15.17 -0.04
N ILE A 197 -2.12 -15.91 -1.06
CA ILE A 197 -2.97 -16.52 -2.08
C ILE A 197 -2.56 -17.97 -2.31
N PRO A 198 -3.37 -18.81 -2.98
CA PRO A 198 -3.06 -20.22 -3.19
C PRO A 198 -1.89 -20.52 -4.12
N LEU A 199 -1.43 -19.54 -4.90
CA LEU A 199 -0.33 -19.68 -5.86
C LEU A 199 1.04 -19.69 -5.18
#